data_0a6abfbac061ca6dc8231932be7066ed
#
_entry.id   0a6abfbac061ca6dc8231932be7066ed
#
_cell.length_a   1.000
_cell.length_b   1.000
_cell.length_c   1.000
_cell.angle_alpha   90.00
_cell.angle_beta   90.00
_cell.angle_gamma   90.00
#
_symmetry.space_group_name_H-M   'P 1'
#
loop_
_entity.id
_entity.type
_entity.pdbx_description
1 polymer ?
#
loop_
_entity_poly.entity_id
_entity_poly.type
_entity_poly.pdbx_seq_one_letter_code
_entity_poly.pdbx_strand_id
1 'polypeptide(L)'
;MGKLGWLYCFLIGSTSPAFVCAVENTSVANVVFIFAAMPIFASLFSYFILGEPISKRVKKTIFIVTFGLIVIAYGSTENEISNWKGDLFALYVCVSYAAALTLIRKLKSISILPALPVAYLGSAIILFFFTEPFTGFERNAHLYLMHGVFIAIGTCFLAIGPRYITSPEASLLILLETILAPLLVWAVLYEYPGIWSIGGGAMVVLTLSISNLYVFNKV
;
A
#
# COMPACT_ATOMS: atom_id res chain seq x y z
N MET A 1 14.42 -13.20 -16.30
CA MET A 1 14.23 -11.92 -15.55
C MET A 1 15.58 -11.36 -15.14
N GLY A 2 15.81 -10.06 -15.33
CA GLY A 2 17.03 -9.42 -14.83
C GLY A 2 16.98 -9.21 -13.31
N LYS A 3 18.09 -8.75 -12.69
CA LYS A 3 18.18 -8.50 -11.23
C LYS A 3 17.03 -7.64 -10.68
N LEU A 4 16.59 -6.62 -11.43
CA LEU A 4 15.49 -5.75 -11.04
C LEU A 4 14.11 -6.47 -11.07
N GLY A 5 13.93 -7.44 -11.97
CA GLY A 5 12.72 -8.25 -11.99
C GLY A 5 12.62 -9.18 -10.79
N TRP A 6 13.72 -9.78 -10.36
CA TRP A 6 13.77 -10.58 -9.13
C TRP A 6 13.55 -9.72 -7.87
N LEU A 7 14.13 -8.51 -7.84
CA LEU A 7 13.86 -7.56 -6.75
C LEU A 7 12.37 -7.20 -6.70
N TYR A 8 11.73 -6.97 -7.85
CA TYR A 8 10.29 -6.73 -7.91
C TYR A 8 9.49 -7.93 -7.37
N CYS A 9 9.83 -9.17 -7.77
CA CYS A 9 9.16 -10.37 -7.24
C CYS A 9 9.30 -10.48 -5.72
N PHE A 10 10.49 -10.20 -5.18
CA PHE A 10 10.73 -10.21 -3.73
C PHE A 10 9.90 -9.14 -3.02
N LEU A 11 9.90 -7.90 -3.51
CA LEU A 11 9.14 -6.81 -2.92
C LEU A 11 7.65 -7.13 -2.89
N ILE A 12 7.05 -7.55 -4.03
CA ILE A 12 5.63 -7.87 -4.09
C ILE A 12 5.30 -9.16 -3.31
N GLY A 13 6.09 -10.21 -3.44
CA GLY A 13 5.85 -11.47 -2.72
C GLY A 13 5.87 -11.31 -1.21
N SER A 14 6.79 -10.52 -0.68
CA SER A 14 6.89 -10.27 0.77
C SER A 14 5.77 -9.39 1.34
N THR A 15 5.05 -8.65 0.49
CA THR A 15 3.94 -7.81 0.98
C THR A 15 2.75 -8.62 1.47
N SER A 16 2.46 -9.79 0.87
CA SER A 16 1.30 -10.60 1.27
C SER A 16 1.39 -11.09 2.72
N PRO A 17 2.46 -11.78 3.16
CA PRO A 17 2.58 -12.18 4.58
C PRO A 17 2.68 -10.97 5.51
N ALA A 18 3.38 -9.92 5.10
CA ALA A 18 3.50 -8.72 5.92
C ALA A 18 2.16 -8.00 6.10
N PHE A 19 1.29 -8.00 5.08
CA PHE A 19 -0.06 -7.44 5.17
C PHE A 19 -0.92 -8.22 6.18
N VAL A 20 -0.88 -9.56 6.13
CA VAL A 20 -1.58 -10.40 7.11
C VAL A 20 -1.09 -10.08 8.52
N CYS A 21 0.23 -10.07 8.74
CA CYS A 21 0.80 -9.68 10.04
C CYS A 21 0.38 -8.26 10.47
N ALA A 22 0.23 -7.33 9.51
CA ALA A 22 -0.25 -5.98 9.83
C ALA A 22 -1.67 -6.03 10.37
N VAL A 23 -2.63 -6.62 9.62
CA VAL A 23 -4.06 -6.62 10.00
C VAL A 23 -4.36 -7.49 11.22
N GLU A 24 -3.49 -8.45 11.56
CA GLU A 24 -3.59 -9.24 12.79
C GLU A 24 -3.11 -8.48 14.03
N ASN A 25 -2.25 -7.48 13.86
CA ASN A 25 -1.59 -6.78 14.96
C ASN A 25 -1.97 -5.30 15.09
N THR A 26 -2.71 -4.73 14.14
CA THR A 26 -3.24 -3.35 14.24
C THR A 26 -4.61 -3.26 13.57
N SER A 27 -5.33 -2.16 13.81
CA SER A 27 -6.63 -1.97 13.17
C SER A 27 -6.50 -1.84 11.65
N VAL A 28 -7.47 -2.38 10.92
CA VAL A 28 -7.47 -2.29 9.45
C VAL A 28 -7.49 -0.83 8.99
N ALA A 29 -8.16 0.05 9.75
CA ALA A 29 -8.16 1.48 9.48
C ALA A 29 -6.74 2.08 9.54
N ASN A 30 -5.93 1.71 10.55
CA ASN A 30 -4.53 2.16 10.64
C ASN A 30 -3.72 1.70 9.42
N VAL A 31 -3.87 0.44 9.02
CA VAL A 31 -3.18 -0.09 7.83
C VAL A 31 -3.50 0.74 6.59
N VAL A 32 -4.77 1.06 6.38
CA VAL A 32 -5.22 1.86 5.22
C VAL A 32 -4.67 3.29 5.29
N PHE A 33 -4.69 3.94 6.46
CA PHE A 33 -4.12 5.27 6.62
C PHE A 33 -2.61 5.30 6.39
N ILE A 34 -1.87 4.27 6.82
CA ILE A 34 -0.45 4.14 6.55
C ILE A 34 -0.20 3.96 5.04
N PHE A 35 -1.04 3.19 4.35
CA PHE A 35 -0.94 3.01 2.90
C PHE A 35 -1.16 4.31 2.13
N ALA A 36 -1.95 5.24 2.67
CA ALA A 36 -2.12 6.56 2.08
C ALA A 36 -0.79 7.32 1.91
N ALA A 37 0.25 7.00 2.69
CA ALA A 37 1.58 7.58 2.55
C ALA A 37 2.40 7.03 1.37
N MET A 38 1.92 6.00 0.66
CA MET A 38 2.63 5.37 -0.47
C MET A 38 3.16 6.35 -1.52
N PRO A 39 2.43 7.40 -1.95
CA PRO A 39 2.94 8.37 -2.93
C PRO A 39 4.20 9.10 -2.47
N ILE A 40 4.40 9.25 -1.16
CA ILE A 40 5.59 9.88 -0.60
C ILE A 40 6.81 8.99 -0.78
N PHE A 41 6.69 7.72 -0.40
CA PHE A 41 7.75 6.74 -0.60
C PHE A 41 8.04 6.54 -2.09
N ALA A 42 7.02 6.53 -2.95
CA ALA A 42 7.20 6.48 -4.40
C ALA A 42 7.99 7.69 -4.91
N SER A 43 7.75 8.89 -4.38
CA SER A 43 8.52 10.10 -4.72
C SER A 43 9.99 10.00 -4.29
N LEU A 44 10.26 9.45 -3.10
CA LEU A 44 11.61 9.21 -2.61
C LEU A 44 12.34 8.18 -3.48
N PHE A 45 11.71 7.06 -3.80
CA PHE A 45 12.30 6.05 -4.69
C PHE A 45 12.50 6.58 -6.12
N SER A 46 11.58 7.41 -6.64
CA SER A 46 11.77 8.08 -7.93
C SER A 46 13.02 8.96 -7.94
N TYR A 47 13.29 9.67 -6.87
CA TYR A 47 14.51 10.45 -6.73
C TYR A 47 15.76 9.57 -6.77
N PHE A 48 15.81 8.50 -5.96
CA PHE A 48 17.00 7.65 -5.86
C PHE A 48 17.20 6.71 -7.07
N ILE A 49 16.10 6.18 -7.63
CA ILE A 49 16.16 5.13 -8.66
C ILE A 49 16.09 5.71 -10.08
N LEU A 50 15.29 6.79 -10.26
CA LEU A 50 15.05 7.41 -11.56
C LEU A 50 15.77 8.74 -11.72
N GLY A 51 16.35 9.31 -10.66
CA GLY A 51 17.01 10.61 -10.68
C GLY A 51 16.03 11.79 -10.80
N GLU A 52 14.74 11.60 -10.55
CA GLU A 52 13.73 12.65 -10.65
C GLU A 52 13.83 13.60 -9.45
N PRO A 53 13.97 14.94 -9.66
CA PRO A 53 14.17 15.89 -8.56
C PRO A 53 12.91 16.01 -7.70
N ILE A 54 13.08 15.97 -6.37
CA ILE A 54 11.98 16.18 -5.42
C ILE A 54 11.70 17.69 -5.31
N SER A 55 10.51 18.11 -5.71
CA SER A 55 10.09 19.50 -5.62
C SER A 55 9.98 19.99 -4.16
N LYS A 56 10.10 21.31 -3.94
CA LYS A 56 9.93 21.92 -2.60
C LYS A 56 8.58 21.59 -1.98
N ARG A 57 7.54 21.45 -2.82
CA ARG A 57 6.20 21.06 -2.40
C ARG A 57 6.18 19.63 -1.86
N VAL A 58 6.74 18.68 -2.61
CA VAL A 58 6.79 17.26 -2.18
C VAL A 58 7.56 17.13 -0.87
N LYS A 59 8.63 17.89 -0.66
CA LYS A 59 9.35 17.92 0.64
C LYS A 59 8.46 18.36 1.79
N LYS A 60 7.61 19.41 1.60
CA LYS A 60 6.64 19.84 2.62
C LYS A 60 5.58 18.76 2.88
N THR A 61 5.06 18.14 1.81
CA THR A 61 4.10 17.04 1.90
C THR A 61 4.69 15.87 2.70
N ILE A 62 5.93 15.45 2.41
CA ILE A 62 6.64 14.41 3.16
C ILE A 62 6.67 14.74 4.65
N PHE A 63 7.07 15.96 5.01
CA PHE A 63 7.17 16.36 6.41
C PHE A 63 5.82 16.26 7.14
N ILE A 64 4.75 16.80 6.56
CA ILE A 64 3.42 16.80 7.19
C ILE A 64 2.86 15.37 7.29
N VAL A 65 3.01 14.55 6.24
CA VAL A 65 2.53 13.17 6.26
C VAL A 65 3.31 12.30 7.25
N THR A 66 4.64 12.50 7.35
CA THR A 66 5.43 11.81 8.38
C THR A 66 4.91 12.14 9.78
N PHE A 67 4.56 13.41 10.05
CA PHE A 67 3.94 13.78 11.31
C PHE A 67 2.57 13.09 11.52
N GLY A 68 1.72 13.04 10.48
CA GLY A 68 0.45 12.29 10.52
C GLY A 68 0.62 10.80 10.84
N LEU A 69 1.64 10.15 10.26
CA LEU A 69 1.96 8.75 10.58
C LEU A 69 2.42 8.57 12.04
N ILE A 70 3.18 9.53 12.58
CA ILE A 70 3.57 9.50 14.00
C ILE A 70 2.34 9.62 14.91
N VAL A 71 1.37 10.46 14.55
CA VAL A 71 0.10 10.59 15.30
C VAL A 71 -0.70 9.29 15.27
N ILE A 72 -0.78 8.60 14.12
CA ILE A 72 -1.42 7.28 14.00
C ILE A 72 -0.72 6.26 14.91
N ALA A 73 0.61 6.17 14.82
CA ALA A 73 1.40 5.25 15.62
C ALA A 73 1.27 5.52 17.15
N TYR A 74 1.15 6.79 17.53
CA TYR A 74 0.86 7.15 18.93
C TYR A 74 -0.50 6.60 19.37
N GLY A 75 -1.55 6.77 18.54
CA GLY A 75 -2.88 6.24 18.80
C GLY A 75 -2.93 4.72 18.93
N SER A 76 -2.04 4.00 18.23
CA SER A 76 -1.94 2.55 18.34
C SER A 76 -1.45 2.07 19.71
N THR A 77 -0.79 2.92 20.48
CA THR A 77 -0.37 2.58 21.86
C THR A 77 -1.49 2.70 22.88
N GLU A 78 -2.55 3.42 22.57
CA GLU A 78 -3.71 3.63 23.45
C GLU A 78 -4.88 2.69 23.17
N ASN A 79 -4.89 2.00 22.03
CA ASN A 79 -5.95 1.07 21.64
C ASN A 79 -5.54 -0.39 21.91
N GLU A 80 -6.41 -1.14 22.59
CA GLU A 80 -6.19 -2.57 22.86
C GLU A 80 -6.07 -3.42 21.59
N ILE A 81 -6.69 -2.98 20.49
CA ILE A 81 -6.72 -3.69 19.20
C ILE A 81 -5.49 -3.33 18.34
N SER A 82 -4.84 -2.19 18.60
CA SER A 82 -3.76 -1.66 17.75
C SER A 82 -2.40 -1.77 18.44
N ASN A 83 -1.44 -2.33 17.71
CA ASN A 83 -0.06 -2.48 18.18
C ASN A 83 0.90 -1.85 17.16
N TRP A 84 1.89 -1.10 17.65
CA TRP A 84 2.94 -0.50 16.81
C TRP A 84 3.67 -1.50 15.90
N LYS A 85 3.72 -2.80 16.28
CA LYS A 85 4.29 -3.86 15.44
C LYS A 85 3.48 -4.05 14.16
N GLY A 86 2.13 -4.04 14.27
CA GLY A 86 1.25 -4.08 13.11
C GLY A 86 1.43 -2.86 12.21
N ASP A 87 1.57 -1.66 12.78
CA ASP A 87 1.85 -0.43 12.04
C ASP A 87 3.19 -0.50 11.29
N LEU A 88 4.23 -1.11 11.89
CA LEU A 88 5.51 -1.34 11.21
C LEU A 88 5.37 -2.32 10.02
N PHE A 89 4.58 -3.38 10.15
CA PHE A 89 4.29 -4.27 9.04
C PHE A 89 3.53 -3.54 7.93
N ALA A 90 2.54 -2.72 8.27
CA ALA A 90 1.81 -1.88 7.31
C ALA A 90 2.76 -0.90 6.60
N LEU A 91 3.66 -0.25 7.34
CA LEU A 91 4.67 0.64 6.77
C LEU A 91 5.62 -0.10 5.84
N TYR A 92 6.07 -1.31 6.21
CA TYR A 92 6.89 -2.15 5.35
C TYR A 92 6.18 -2.48 4.02
N VAL A 93 4.91 -2.86 4.07
CA VAL A 93 4.09 -3.12 2.88
C VAL A 93 4.00 -1.86 2.02
N CYS A 94 3.67 -0.71 2.62
CA CYS A 94 3.57 0.59 1.95
C CYS A 94 4.88 0.95 1.21
N VAL A 95 6.02 0.83 1.88
CA VAL A 95 7.35 1.10 1.32
C VAL A 95 7.70 0.13 0.20
N SER A 96 7.43 -1.17 0.39
CA SER A 96 7.70 -2.22 -0.59
C SER A 96 6.88 -2.03 -1.87
N TYR A 97 5.59 -1.70 -1.75
CA TYR A 97 4.74 -1.37 -2.89
C TYR A 97 5.23 -0.11 -3.62
N ALA A 98 5.58 0.95 -2.89
CA ALA A 98 6.12 2.18 -3.48
C ALA A 98 7.41 1.92 -4.28
N ALA A 99 8.31 1.09 -3.73
CA ALA A 99 9.53 0.66 -4.43
C ALA A 99 9.21 -0.16 -5.68
N ALA A 100 8.28 -1.12 -5.58
CA ALA A 100 7.85 -1.95 -6.70
C ALA A 100 7.23 -1.13 -7.83
N LEU A 101 6.34 -0.17 -7.52
CA LEU A 101 5.77 0.76 -8.51
C LEU A 101 6.84 1.60 -9.22
N THR A 102 7.86 2.04 -8.48
CA THR A 102 9.00 2.77 -9.07
C THR A 102 9.82 1.88 -10.00
N LEU A 103 10.01 0.59 -9.63
CA LEU A 103 10.68 -0.38 -10.51
C LEU A 103 9.89 -0.66 -11.78
N ILE A 104 8.55 -0.73 -11.73
CA ILE A 104 7.69 -0.83 -12.92
C ILE A 104 7.96 0.32 -13.89
N ARG A 105 8.04 1.55 -13.37
CA ARG A 105 8.35 2.74 -14.19
C ARG A 105 9.75 2.65 -14.82
N LYS A 106 10.74 2.13 -14.09
CA LYS A 106 12.09 1.90 -14.62
C LYS A 106 12.12 0.83 -15.70
N LEU A 107 11.26 -0.19 -15.57
CA LEU A 107 11.18 -1.35 -16.47
C LEU A 107 10.04 -1.21 -17.51
N LYS A 108 9.59 0.02 -17.81
CA LYS A 108 8.43 0.27 -18.68
C LYS A 108 8.50 -0.35 -20.09
N SER A 109 9.68 -0.68 -20.57
CA SER A 109 9.91 -1.36 -21.85
C SER A 109 9.63 -2.87 -21.79
N ILE A 110 9.50 -3.46 -20.60
CA ILE A 110 9.30 -4.90 -20.37
C ILE A 110 7.95 -5.10 -19.69
N SER A 111 7.20 -6.13 -20.11
CA SER A 111 5.97 -6.50 -19.40
C SER A 111 6.32 -7.12 -18.05
N ILE A 112 5.75 -6.58 -16.98
CA ILE A 112 5.92 -7.07 -15.61
C ILE A 112 4.86 -8.11 -15.23
N LEU A 113 3.80 -8.27 -16.04
CA LEU A 113 2.73 -9.24 -15.76
C LEU A 113 3.24 -10.65 -15.44
N PRO A 114 4.24 -11.23 -16.17
CA PRO A 114 4.77 -12.55 -15.83
C PRO A 114 5.48 -12.65 -14.49
N ALA A 115 5.87 -11.50 -13.90
CA ALA A 115 6.51 -11.47 -12.58
C ALA A 115 5.50 -11.64 -11.43
N LEU A 116 4.23 -11.28 -11.62
CA LEU A 116 3.18 -11.40 -10.59
C LEU A 116 2.97 -12.85 -10.13
N PRO A 117 2.73 -13.84 -11.02
CA PRO A 117 2.63 -15.22 -10.59
C PRO A 117 3.87 -15.71 -9.86
N VAL A 118 5.07 -15.32 -10.31
CA VAL A 118 6.33 -15.70 -9.65
C VAL A 118 6.41 -15.14 -8.25
N ALA A 119 6.02 -13.88 -8.05
CA ALA A 119 6.00 -13.22 -6.74
C ALA A 119 5.03 -13.91 -5.77
N TYR A 120 3.78 -14.08 -6.17
CA TYR A 120 2.73 -14.64 -5.30
C TYR A 120 2.89 -16.14 -5.06
N LEU A 121 3.21 -16.93 -6.09
CA LEU A 121 3.47 -18.36 -5.93
C LEU A 121 4.74 -18.61 -5.12
N GLY A 122 5.79 -17.82 -5.34
CA GLY A 122 7.01 -17.90 -4.53
C GLY A 122 6.74 -17.63 -3.05
N SER A 123 5.94 -16.62 -2.73
CA SER A 123 5.50 -16.33 -1.37
C SER A 123 4.64 -17.46 -0.79
N ALA A 124 3.68 -17.98 -1.57
CA ALA A 124 2.80 -19.08 -1.16
C ALA A 124 3.59 -20.35 -0.86
N ILE A 125 4.56 -20.71 -1.70
CA ILE A 125 5.43 -21.88 -1.49
C ILE A 125 6.25 -21.72 -0.20
N ILE A 126 6.84 -20.54 0.02
CA ILE A 126 7.61 -20.30 1.24
C ILE A 126 6.71 -20.42 2.47
N LEU A 127 5.55 -19.75 2.48
CA LEU A 127 4.62 -19.78 3.60
C LEU A 127 4.08 -21.19 3.88
N PHE A 128 3.89 -22.01 2.85
CA PHE A 128 3.41 -23.38 3.00
C PHE A 128 4.26 -24.22 3.98
N PHE A 129 5.56 -23.96 4.07
CA PHE A 129 6.46 -24.63 5.01
C PHE A 129 6.45 -24.08 6.44
N PHE A 130 5.88 -22.89 6.64
CA PHE A 130 5.88 -22.19 7.93
C PHE A 130 4.49 -22.02 8.54
N THR A 131 3.43 -22.35 7.79
CA THR A 131 2.05 -22.19 8.22
C THR A 131 1.25 -23.45 7.90
N GLU A 132 0.06 -23.56 8.49
CA GLU A 132 -0.92 -24.60 8.17
C GLU A 132 -1.98 -24.02 7.22
N PRO A 133 -1.70 -23.91 5.90
CA PRO A 133 -2.51 -23.12 4.95
C PRO A 133 -3.91 -23.69 4.72
N PHE A 134 -4.17 -24.95 5.09
CA PHE A 134 -5.47 -25.58 4.94
C PHE A 134 -6.33 -25.57 6.21
N THR A 135 -5.82 -25.04 7.33
CA THR A 135 -6.59 -24.90 8.56
C THR A 135 -7.76 -23.95 8.32
N GLY A 136 -8.97 -24.46 8.51
CA GLY A 136 -10.21 -23.71 8.27
C GLY A 136 -10.57 -23.48 6.80
N PHE A 137 -9.82 -24.02 5.84
CA PHE A 137 -10.09 -23.86 4.41
C PHE A 137 -11.49 -24.39 4.03
N GLU A 138 -11.87 -25.59 4.50
CA GLU A 138 -13.18 -26.19 4.18
C GLU A 138 -14.35 -25.28 4.58
N ARG A 139 -14.22 -24.58 5.72
CA ARG A 139 -15.26 -23.70 6.23
C ARG A 139 -15.35 -22.37 5.48
N ASN A 140 -14.21 -21.86 4.98
CA ASN A 140 -14.09 -20.50 4.44
C ASN A 140 -13.56 -20.47 2.99
N ALA A 141 -13.58 -21.60 2.28
CA ALA A 141 -13.00 -21.72 0.94
C ALA A 141 -13.49 -20.64 -0.04
N HIS A 142 -14.78 -20.29 0.03
CA HIS A 142 -15.36 -19.24 -0.81
C HIS A 142 -14.75 -17.86 -0.56
N LEU A 143 -14.43 -17.53 0.70
CA LEU A 143 -13.80 -16.25 1.04
C LEU A 143 -12.35 -16.20 0.53
N TYR A 144 -11.60 -17.28 0.70
CA TYR A 144 -10.23 -17.38 0.19
C TYR A 144 -10.18 -17.29 -1.34
N LEU A 145 -11.09 -17.97 -2.03
CA LEU A 145 -11.20 -17.91 -3.49
C LEU A 145 -11.60 -16.50 -3.96
N MET A 146 -12.61 -15.89 -3.35
CA MET A 146 -12.99 -14.51 -3.66
C MET A 146 -11.82 -13.56 -3.47
N HIS A 147 -11.15 -13.61 -2.32
CA HIS A 147 -9.98 -12.77 -2.05
C HIS A 147 -8.89 -12.95 -3.12
N GLY A 148 -8.55 -14.20 -3.44
CA GLY A 148 -7.56 -14.51 -4.48
C GLY A 148 -7.93 -13.94 -5.85
N VAL A 149 -9.20 -14.07 -6.27
CA VAL A 149 -9.70 -13.51 -7.54
C VAL A 149 -9.63 -11.98 -7.53
N PHE A 150 -10.07 -11.31 -6.45
CA PHE A 150 -10.02 -9.85 -6.35
C PHE A 150 -8.57 -9.33 -6.40
N ILE A 151 -7.66 -9.96 -5.66
CA ILE A 151 -6.23 -9.59 -5.68
C ILE A 151 -5.64 -9.82 -7.07
N ALA A 152 -5.92 -10.95 -7.72
CA ALA A 152 -5.40 -11.23 -9.06
C ALA A 152 -5.87 -10.20 -10.08
N ILE A 153 -7.16 -9.89 -10.10
CA ILE A 153 -7.74 -8.88 -11.01
C ILE A 153 -7.16 -7.49 -10.69
N GLY A 154 -7.17 -7.08 -9.43
CA GLY A 154 -6.69 -5.77 -8.98
C GLY A 154 -5.21 -5.56 -9.31
N THR A 155 -4.35 -6.53 -9.06
CA THR A 155 -2.92 -6.44 -9.36
C THR A 155 -2.62 -6.45 -10.85
N CYS A 156 -3.40 -7.18 -11.67
CA CYS A 156 -3.30 -7.10 -13.13
C CYS A 156 -3.66 -5.69 -13.62
N PHE A 157 -4.75 -5.10 -13.13
CA PHE A 157 -5.12 -3.73 -13.50
C PHE A 157 -4.09 -2.70 -13.03
N LEU A 158 -3.53 -2.85 -11.83
CA LEU A 158 -2.44 -1.99 -11.33
C LEU A 158 -1.17 -2.10 -12.18
N ALA A 159 -0.88 -3.26 -12.75
CA ALA A 159 0.27 -3.45 -13.63
C ALA A 159 0.04 -2.88 -15.05
N ILE A 160 -1.20 -2.84 -15.53
CA ILE A 160 -1.56 -2.44 -16.89
C ILE A 160 -2.06 -0.98 -16.92
N GLY A 161 -2.89 -0.57 -15.96
CA GLY A 161 -3.61 0.71 -15.94
C GLY A 161 -2.73 1.94 -16.16
N PRO A 162 -1.57 2.09 -15.48
CA PRO A 162 -0.67 3.24 -15.65
C PRO A 162 -0.12 3.43 -17.06
N ARG A 163 -0.36 2.49 -17.98
CA ARG A 163 0.01 2.62 -19.39
C ARG A 163 -1.02 3.40 -20.21
N TYR A 164 -2.28 3.48 -19.74
CA TYR A 164 -3.42 4.04 -20.49
C TYR A 164 -3.95 5.34 -19.90
N ILE A 165 -3.57 5.68 -18.67
CA ILE A 165 -4.03 6.88 -17.98
C ILE A 165 -2.86 7.83 -17.72
N THR A 166 -3.17 9.13 -17.65
CA THR A 166 -2.18 10.15 -17.32
C THR A 166 -1.80 10.12 -15.84
N SER A 167 -0.63 10.67 -15.50
CA SER A 167 -0.20 10.76 -14.10
C SER A 167 -1.20 11.51 -13.20
N PRO A 168 -1.82 12.62 -13.63
CA PRO A 168 -2.88 13.27 -12.86
C PRO A 168 -4.09 12.37 -12.59
N GLU A 169 -4.56 11.63 -13.58
CA GLU A 169 -5.69 10.69 -13.43
C GLU A 169 -5.34 9.55 -12.46
N ALA A 170 -4.16 8.97 -12.58
CA ALA A 170 -3.67 7.97 -11.62
C ALA A 170 -3.61 8.52 -10.19
N SER A 171 -3.16 9.75 -10.01
CA SER A 171 -3.11 10.41 -8.69
C SER A 171 -4.49 10.62 -8.10
N LEU A 172 -5.50 10.95 -8.92
CA LEU A 172 -6.90 11.09 -8.47
C LEU A 172 -7.50 9.75 -8.04
N LEU A 173 -7.21 8.66 -8.77
CA LEU A 173 -7.67 7.33 -8.40
C LEU A 173 -7.07 6.86 -7.07
N ILE A 174 -5.77 7.07 -6.86
CA ILE A 174 -5.12 6.75 -5.57
C ILE A 174 -5.72 7.59 -4.44
N LEU A 175 -6.03 8.86 -4.71
CA LEU A 175 -6.68 9.72 -3.73
C LEU A 175 -8.09 9.22 -3.37
N LEU A 176 -8.87 8.80 -4.36
CA LEU A 176 -10.20 8.24 -4.16
C LEU A 176 -10.13 6.96 -3.30
N GLU A 177 -9.21 6.05 -3.61
CA GLU A 177 -8.96 4.84 -2.81
C GLU A 177 -8.61 5.20 -1.36
N THR A 178 -7.72 6.15 -1.16
CA THR A 178 -7.27 6.59 0.15
C THR A 178 -8.40 7.14 1.03
N ILE A 179 -9.43 7.73 0.43
CA ILE A 179 -10.61 8.25 1.12
C ILE A 179 -11.64 7.13 1.36
N LEU A 180 -11.93 6.34 0.31
CA LEU A 180 -13.00 5.33 0.37
C LEU A 180 -12.64 4.14 1.25
N ALA A 181 -11.37 3.69 1.24
CA ALA A 181 -10.99 2.49 1.96
C ALA A 181 -11.21 2.59 3.48
N PRO A 182 -10.78 3.66 4.21
CA PRO A 182 -11.09 3.80 5.63
C PRO A 182 -12.59 3.87 5.92
N LEU A 183 -13.36 4.54 5.06
CA LEU A 183 -14.82 4.64 5.22
C LEU A 183 -15.50 3.28 5.05
N LEU A 184 -15.07 2.47 4.09
CA LEU A 184 -15.57 1.11 3.88
C LEU A 184 -15.21 0.20 5.04
N VAL A 185 -13.99 0.26 5.55
CA VAL A 185 -13.56 -0.50 6.73
C VAL A 185 -14.45 -0.17 7.94
N TRP A 186 -14.66 1.10 8.20
CA TRP A 186 -15.51 1.54 9.30
C TRP A 186 -16.97 1.09 9.11
N ALA A 187 -17.52 1.24 7.92
CA ALA A 187 -18.90 0.87 7.62
C ALA A 187 -19.16 -0.65 7.63
N VAL A 188 -18.17 -1.47 7.22
CA VAL A 188 -18.35 -2.92 7.04
C VAL A 188 -17.88 -3.71 8.26
N LEU A 189 -16.74 -3.33 8.85
CA LEU A 189 -16.15 -4.03 9.98
C LEU A 189 -16.60 -3.45 11.34
N TYR A 190 -17.26 -2.28 11.33
CA TYR A 190 -17.65 -1.54 12.55
C TYR A 190 -16.45 -1.26 13.48
N GLU A 191 -15.23 -1.26 12.92
CA GLU A 191 -13.98 -1.02 13.62
C GLU A 191 -13.81 0.48 13.83
N TYR A 192 -13.94 0.97 15.05
CA TYR A 192 -13.66 2.38 15.34
C TYR A 192 -12.14 2.60 15.39
N PRO A 193 -11.60 3.41 14.49
CA PRO A 193 -10.14 3.56 14.36
C PRO A 193 -9.47 4.36 15.50
N GLY A 194 -10.25 4.91 16.41
CA GLY A 194 -9.77 5.79 17.46
C GLY A 194 -9.52 7.23 16.99
N ILE A 195 -9.56 8.16 17.95
CA ILE A 195 -9.48 9.60 17.65
C ILE A 195 -8.13 10.01 17.05
N TRP A 196 -7.05 9.40 17.49
CA TRP A 196 -5.69 9.68 17.00
C TRP A 196 -5.49 9.16 15.56
N SER A 197 -5.99 7.96 15.27
CA SER A 197 -5.95 7.40 13.91
C SER A 197 -6.79 8.23 12.93
N ILE A 198 -7.96 8.70 13.36
CA ILE A 198 -8.79 9.61 12.54
C ILE A 198 -8.07 10.94 12.33
N GLY A 199 -7.49 11.53 13.38
CA GLY A 199 -6.76 12.80 13.29
C GLY A 199 -5.52 12.71 12.40
N GLY A 200 -4.67 11.72 12.62
CA GLY A 200 -3.48 11.46 11.80
C GLY A 200 -3.83 11.08 10.36
N GLY A 201 -4.84 10.22 10.17
CA GLY A 201 -5.33 9.83 8.85
C GLY A 201 -5.92 10.99 8.07
N ALA A 202 -6.75 11.82 8.70
CA ALA A 202 -7.29 13.04 8.10
C ALA A 202 -6.16 13.99 7.67
N MET A 203 -5.13 14.16 8.50
CA MET A 203 -3.96 14.98 8.18
C MET A 203 -3.22 14.44 6.94
N VAL A 204 -3.00 13.14 6.85
CA VAL A 204 -2.37 12.49 5.69
C VAL A 204 -3.21 12.71 4.44
N VAL A 205 -4.50 12.37 4.49
CA VAL A 205 -5.43 12.47 3.36
C VAL A 205 -5.56 13.91 2.86
N LEU A 206 -5.80 14.87 3.76
CA LEU A 206 -5.94 16.29 3.38
C LEU A 206 -4.65 16.83 2.75
N THR A 207 -3.49 16.49 3.32
CA THR A 207 -2.20 16.95 2.80
C THR A 207 -1.94 16.41 1.39
N LEU A 208 -2.24 15.13 1.15
CA LEU A 208 -2.10 14.51 -0.17
C LEU A 208 -3.12 15.07 -1.15
N SER A 209 -4.37 15.30 -0.71
CA SER A 209 -5.42 15.91 -1.53
C SER A 209 -5.00 17.29 -2.03
N ILE A 210 -4.57 18.17 -1.13
CA ILE A 210 -4.09 19.52 -1.47
C ILE A 210 -2.88 19.45 -2.40
N SER A 211 -1.94 18.53 -2.11
CA SER A 211 -0.75 18.36 -2.95
C SER A 211 -1.10 17.90 -4.37
N ASN A 212 -2.07 17.00 -4.54
CA ASN A 212 -2.50 16.49 -5.85
C ASN A 212 -3.32 17.52 -6.64
N LEU A 213 -4.28 18.20 -5.99
CA LEU A 213 -5.05 19.26 -6.63
C LEU A 213 -4.17 20.39 -7.19
N TYR A 214 -3.09 20.74 -6.48
CA TYR A 214 -2.14 21.73 -6.96
C TYR A 214 -1.38 21.26 -8.23
N VAL A 215 -1.14 19.96 -8.39
CA VAL A 215 -0.52 19.43 -9.64
C VAL A 215 -1.51 19.52 -10.77
N PHE A 216 -2.76 19.12 -10.51
CA PHE A 216 -3.83 19.10 -11.50
C PHE A 216 -4.09 20.48 -12.11
N ASN A 217 -4.08 21.53 -11.27
CA ASN A 217 -4.30 22.91 -11.73
C ASN A 217 -3.12 23.54 -12.49
N LYS A 218 -1.98 22.84 -12.62
CA LYS A 218 -0.80 23.32 -13.36
C LYS A 218 -0.56 22.63 -14.70
N VAL A 219 -1.34 21.60 -15.00
CA VAL A 219 -1.36 20.89 -16.28
C VAL A 219 -2.49 21.41 -17.14
#